data_e8ef24c8f788f866adb69955c008ff20
#
_entry.id   e8ef24c8f788f866adb69955c008ff20
#
_cell.length_a   1.000
_cell.length_b   1.000
_cell.length_c   1.000
_cell.angle_alpha   90.00
_cell.angle_beta   90.00
_cell.angle_gamma   90.00
#
_symmetry.space_group_name_H-M   'P 1'
#
loop_
_entity.id
_entity.type
_entity.pdbx_description
1 polymer ?
#
loop_
_entity_poly.entity_id
_entity_poly.type
_entity_poly.pdbx_seq_one_letter_code
_entity_poly.pdbx_strand_id
1 'polypeptide(L)'
;GNKELLSQAIKKFENNGFRVFYADTKKDAVDFILKEIGEEKLVVKSKSNVTKEIGLHEYLEKNGVEVIETDLGDYILQLSKEKPAHPTGPACHLSRHEIAKIFSDSFGKNFEPDPLILTKFGKEKIRGYIEKSKIGITGANALCAEEGAAVIINNEGNINLVQMREKKHIIVTSIDKIYPNIEEAINMVKLCTYYATGAPITSYIEITSGVSKTADIEKMLFKGMQGPNEVILVLVDNGRTEAFAKGYKNLFYCIGCGNCLLDCPVYHVVGNEYGYKGYLGGRGASASFFLENPEAALENGLFFCTTCNNCEVSCPVDIGNADYSERLREEISLAGLSFPAHNQVLENIKMTKNPFGDTSKKQIKEGNEVVYYRGCMALYREKNIADSTIKLLEKLNVSYALIDEVCCGSVALRTGNKKIVKELAKENFEKIKKTGAKTVIFSCAGCLRAFMKDYPDLNDTNLEFLHSSQYFLQKIKEGKLKLKDGRKLKVTFHDPCH
;
A
#
# COMPACT_ATOMS: atom_id res chain seq x y z
N GLY A 1 11.37 15.40 -2.04
CA GLY A 1 12.66 14.76 -2.26
C GLY A 1 13.80 15.77 -2.19
N ASN A 2 14.94 15.33 -1.77
CA ASN A 2 16.13 16.16 -1.72
C ASN A 2 16.72 16.26 -3.13
N LYS A 3 16.47 17.38 -3.84
CA LYS A 3 17.00 17.61 -5.20
C LYS A 3 18.53 17.59 -5.23
N GLU A 4 19.18 18.01 -4.15
CA GLU A 4 20.63 17.98 -4.01
C GLU A 4 21.15 16.55 -3.99
N LEU A 5 20.51 15.66 -3.22
CA LEU A 5 20.86 14.24 -3.14
C LEU A 5 20.72 13.55 -4.50
N LEU A 6 19.63 13.84 -5.24
CA LEU A 6 19.43 13.32 -6.61
C LEU A 6 20.54 13.79 -7.55
N SER A 7 20.86 15.09 -7.54
CA SER A 7 21.93 15.65 -8.37
C SER A 7 23.30 15.09 -8.02
N GLN A 8 23.59 14.93 -6.72
CA GLN A 8 24.79 14.27 -6.23
C GLN A 8 24.90 12.82 -6.73
N ALA A 9 23.80 12.05 -6.59
CA ALA A 9 23.75 10.67 -7.04
C ALA A 9 24.06 10.55 -8.53
N ILE A 10 23.34 11.31 -9.39
CA ILE A 10 23.57 11.28 -10.85
C ILE A 10 25.03 11.53 -11.18
N LYS A 11 25.62 12.61 -10.66
CA LYS A 11 27.02 12.96 -10.89
C LYS A 11 28.00 11.85 -10.45
N LYS A 12 27.74 11.21 -9.32
CA LYS A 12 28.60 10.14 -8.80
C LYS A 12 28.49 8.87 -9.65
N PHE A 13 27.30 8.48 -10.07
CA PHE A 13 27.11 7.36 -10.99
C PHE A 13 27.82 7.58 -12.31
N GLU A 14 27.70 8.78 -12.91
CA GLU A 14 28.39 9.13 -14.15
C GLU A 14 29.92 9.07 -13.99
N ASN A 15 30.44 9.60 -12.88
CA ASN A 15 31.88 9.53 -12.56
C ASN A 15 32.39 8.08 -12.45
N ASN A 16 31.56 7.14 -12.01
CA ASN A 16 31.87 5.72 -11.93
C ASN A 16 31.71 4.98 -13.26
N GLY A 17 31.29 5.68 -14.31
CA GLY A 17 31.17 5.16 -15.67
C GLY A 17 29.81 4.55 -15.99
N PHE A 18 28.78 4.85 -15.21
CA PHE A 18 27.40 4.59 -15.64
C PHE A 18 27.00 5.63 -16.68
N ARG A 19 26.16 5.20 -17.59
CA ARG A 19 25.37 6.13 -18.38
C ARG A 19 24.01 6.31 -17.71
N VAL A 20 23.72 7.51 -17.21
CA VAL A 20 22.50 7.80 -16.46
C VAL A 20 21.46 8.42 -17.37
N PHE A 21 20.23 7.92 -17.31
CA PHE A 21 19.07 8.49 -17.96
C PHE A 21 17.97 8.78 -16.93
N TYR A 22 17.55 10.02 -16.83
CA TYR A 22 16.42 10.41 -16.01
C TYR A 22 15.15 10.42 -16.86
N ALA A 23 14.16 9.63 -16.46
CA ALA A 23 12.87 9.50 -17.12
C ALA A 23 11.78 10.19 -16.29
N ASP A 24 11.21 11.25 -16.82
CA ASP A 24 10.10 11.96 -16.17
C ASP A 24 8.84 11.09 -16.12
N THR A 25 8.60 10.32 -17.18
CA THR A 25 7.43 9.48 -17.34
C THR A 25 7.80 8.01 -17.61
N LYS A 26 6.82 7.11 -17.37
CA LYS A 26 6.96 5.69 -17.76
C LYS A 26 7.25 5.52 -19.25
N LYS A 27 6.68 6.38 -20.12
CA LYS A 27 6.88 6.33 -21.56
C LYS A 27 8.33 6.65 -21.93
N ASP A 28 8.92 7.70 -21.36
CA ASP A 28 10.31 8.06 -21.60
C ASP A 28 11.25 6.92 -21.22
N ALA A 29 10.97 6.25 -20.09
CA ALA A 29 11.76 5.12 -19.64
C ALA A 29 11.73 3.93 -20.63
N VAL A 30 10.54 3.51 -21.07
CA VAL A 30 10.43 2.34 -21.96
C VAL A 30 10.94 2.63 -23.36
N ASP A 31 10.72 3.83 -23.90
CA ASP A 31 11.24 4.27 -25.21
C ASP A 31 12.77 4.30 -25.20
N PHE A 32 13.37 4.84 -24.13
CA PHE A 32 14.82 4.85 -23.98
C PHE A 32 15.38 3.43 -23.87
N ILE A 33 14.80 2.56 -23.05
CA ILE A 33 15.27 1.17 -22.89
C ILE A 33 15.17 0.41 -24.23
N LEU A 34 14.07 0.53 -24.97
CA LEU A 34 13.93 -0.09 -26.27
C LEU A 34 15.02 0.36 -27.25
N LYS A 35 15.31 1.66 -27.28
CA LYS A 35 16.41 2.21 -28.09
C LYS A 35 17.77 1.62 -27.70
N GLU A 36 18.01 1.42 -26.39
CA GLU A 36 19.27 0.85 -25.87
C GLU A 36 19.41 -0.64 -26.17
N ILE A 37 18.31 -1.38 -26.25
CA ILE A 37 18.29 -2.79 -26.66
C ILE A 37 18.72 -2.91 -28.14
N GLY A 38 18.32 -1.96 -28.97
CA GLY A 38 18.69 -1.91 -30.38
C GLY A 38 18.17 -3.12 -31.18
N GLU A 39 19.05 -3.84 -31.84
CA GLU A 39 18.69 -4.98 -32.69
C GLU A 39 18.54 -6.31 -31.93
N GLU A 40 18.87 -6.35 -30.65
CA GLU A 40 18.76 -7.59 -29.86
C GLU A 40 17.28 -8.00 -29.71
N LYS A 41 17.02 -9.30 -29.89
CA LYS A 41 15.66 -9.85 -29.87
C LYS A 41 15.31 -10.57 -28.57
N LEU A 42 16.27 -10.74 -27.68
CA LEU A 42 16.11 -11.42 -26.40
C LEU A 42 16.80 -10.63 -25.30
N VAL A 43 16.05 -10.34 -24.24
CA VAL A 43 16.58 -9.78 -23.00
C VAL A 43 16.16 -10.65 -21.82
N VAL A 44 17.02 -10.73 -20.81
CA VAL A 44 16.70 -11.38 -19.53
C VAL A 44 16.54 -10.32 -18.46
N LYS A 45 15.52 -10.49 -17.63
CA LYS A 45 15.13 -9.51 -16.63
C LYS A 45 15.00 -10.13 -15.24
N SER A 46 15.53 -9.48 -14.23
CA SER A 46 15.23 -9.85 -12.85
C SER A 46 13.92 -9.22 -12.38
N LYS A 47 13.35 -9.79 -11.31
CA LYS A 47 12.17 -9.24 -10.65
C LYS A 47 12.39 -7.78 -10.26
N SER A 48 11.47 -6.89 -10.68
CA SER A 48 11.51 -5.48 -10.32
C SER A 48 10.12 -4.86 -10.37
N ASN A 49 9.71 -4.22 -9.27
CA ASN A 49 8.42 -3.54 -9.21
C ASN A 49 8.39 -2.30 -10.12
N VAL A 50 9.52 -1.61 -10.29
CA VAL A 50 9.59 -0.43 -11.18
C VAL A 50 9.43 -0.84 -12.64
N THR A 51 10.02 -1.96 -13.07
CA THR A 51 9.83 -2.45 -14.45
C THR A 51 8.39 -2.90 -14.71
N LYS A 52 7.70 -3.47 -13.68
CA LYS A 52 6.26 -3.78 -13.76
C LYS A 52 5.42 -2.49 -13.81
N GLU A 53 5.76 -1.50 -13.00
CA GLU A 53 5.10 -0.17 -12.96
C GLU A 53 5.07 0.49 -14.32
N ILE A 54 6.21 0.56 -15.00
CA ILE A 54 6.32 1.20 -16.31
C ILE A 54 5.80 0.34 -17.46
N GLY A 55 5.39 -0.93 -17.20
CA GLY A 55 4.90 -1.85 -18.23
C GLY A 55 5.98 -2.29 -19.23
N LEU A 56 7.23 -2.42 -18.73
CA LEU A 56 8.39 -2.69 -19.61
C LEU A 56 8.26 -3.99 -20.39
N HIS A 57 7.78 -5.05 -19.73
CA HIS A 57 7.66 -6.37 -20.34
C HIS A 57 6.74 -6.31 -21.57
N GLU A 58 5.51 -5.87 -21.38
CA GLU A 58 4.49 -5.78 -22.43
C GLU A 58 4.89 -4.81 -23.55
N TYR A 59 5.60 -3.74 -23.19
CA TYR A 59 6.09 -2.77 -24.15
C TYR A 59 7.17 -3.37 -25.06
N LEU A 60 8.13 -4.09 -24.52
CA LEU A 60 9.20 -4.72 -25.28
C LEU A 60 8.68 -5.85 -26.19
N GLU A 61 7.77 -6.70 -25.68
CA GLU A 61 7.15 -7.76 -26.47
C GLU A 61 6.36 -7.22 -27.66
N LYS A 62 5.59 -6.13 -27.48
CA LYS A 62 4.89 -5.44 -28.57
C LYS A 62 5.85 -4.91 -29.65
N ASN A 63 7.09 -4.65 -29.30
CA ASN A 63 8.13 -4.18 -30.21
C ASN A 63 9.06 -5.31 -30.71
N GLY A 64 8.66 -6.57 -30.51
CA GLY A 64 9.34 -7.75 -31.06
C GLY A 64 10.63 -8.13 -30.32
N VAL A 65 10.73 -7.78 -29.03
CA VAL A 65 11.80 -8.21 -28.13
C VAL A 65 11.23 -9.21 -27.13
N GLU A 66 11.76 -10.43 -27.12
CA GLU A 66 11.41 -11.47 -26.15
C GLU A 66 12.00 -11.10 -24.78
N VAL A 67 11.17 -11.10 -23.74
CA VAL A 67 11.58 -10.78 -22.36
C VAL A 67 11.41 -12.01 -21.48
N ILE A 68 12.47 -12.45 -20.83
CA ILE A 68 12.43 -13.61 -19.92
C ILE A 68 12.67 -13.17 -18.50
N GLU A 69 11.69 -13.43 -17.62
CA GLU A 69 11.84 -13.28 -16.18
C GLU A 69 12.80 -14.35 -15.63
N THR A 70 13.75 -13.94 -14.79
CA THR A 70 14.78 -14.85 -14.27
C THR A 70 14.55 -15.25 -12.81
N ASP A 71 13.64 -14.59 -12.09
CA ASP A 71 13.10 -15.04 -10.81
C ASP A 71 12.10 -16.18 -11.09
N LEU A 72 12.22 -17.31 -10.40
CA LEU A 72 11.37 -18.48 -10.68
C LEU A 72 9.89 -18.17 -10.51
N GLY A 73 9.53 -17.41 -9.47
CA GLY A 73 8.14 -17.03 -9.22
C GLY A 73 7.57 -16.12 -10.32
N ASP A 74 8.32 -15.10 -10.73
CA ASP A 74 7.90 -14.23 -11.85
C ASP A 74 7.89 -14.98 -13.19
N TYR A 75 8.79 -15.95 -13.41
CA TYR A 75 8.77 -16.81 -14.59
C TYR A 75 7.50 -17.68 -14.65
N ILE A 76 7.09 -18.27 -13.52
CA ILE A 76 5.83 -19.02 -13.44
C ILE A 76 4.64 -18.11 -13.79
N LEU A 77 4.61 -16.90 -13.24
CA LEU A 77 3.55 -15.92 -13.54
C LEU A 77 3.59 -15.45 -15.00
N GLN A 78 4.77 -15.32 -15.59
CA GLN A 78 4.89 -15.04 -17.03
C GLN A 78 4.22 -16.12 -17.87
N LEU A 79 4.40 -17.39 -17.52
CA LEU A 79 3.79 -18.53 -18.22
C LEU A 79 2.27 -18.61 -18.00
N SER A 80 1.79 -18.40 -16.76
CA SER A 80 0.37 -18.45 -16.43
C SER A 80 -0.39 -17.17 -16.78
N LYS A 81 0.31 -16.05 -16.99
CA LYS A 81 -0.25 -14.71 -17.20
C LYS A 81 -1.05 -14.19 -15.99
N GLU A 82 -0.71 -14.64 -14.80
CA GLU A 82 -1.36 -14.22 -13.57
C GLU A 82 -0.65 -13.04 -12.91
N LYS A 83 -1.38 -12.32 -12.04
CA LYS A 83 -0.85 -11.23 -11.23
C LYS A 83 -0.06 -11.77 -10.03
N PRO A 84 1.00 -11.09 -9.58
CA PRO A 84 1.73 -11.49 -8.38
C PRO A 84 0.86 -11.38 -7.13
N ALA A 85 0.99 -12.33 -6.20
CA ALA A 85 0.30 -12.30 -4.92
C ALA A 85 1.17 -11.77 -3.76
N HIS A 86 2.48 -11.63 -3.94
CA HIS A 86 3.37 -11.05 -2.94
C HIS A 86 4.59 -10.38 -3.60
N PRO A 87 5.11 -9.27 -3.05
CA PRO A 87 6.25 -8.58 -3.67
C PRO A 87 7.53 -9.42 -3.74
N THR A 88 7.78 -10.26 -2.74
CA THR A 88 8.99 -11.10 -2.63
C THR A 88 8.77 -12.54 -3.09
N GLY A 89 7.56 -13.07 -2.93
CA GLY A 89 7.16 -14.40 -3.40
C GLY A 89 5.99 -14.32 -4.38
N PRO A 90 6.19 -13.90 -5.63
CA PRO A 90 5.10 -13.52 -6.52
C PRO A 90 4.12 -14.66 -6.82
N ALA A 91 4.57 -15.90 -6.92
CA ALA A 91 3.76 -17.08 -7.21
C ALA A 91 3.35 -17.89 -5.94
N CYS A 92 3.43 -17.32 -4.75
CA CYS A 92 3.18 -18.05 -3.49
C CYS A 92 1.72 -18.50 -3.29
N HIS A 93 0.79 -18.02 -4.10
CA HIS A 93 -0.61 -18.47 -4.10
C HIS A 93 -0.85 -19.75 -4.91
N LEU A 94 0.11 -20.15 -5.75
CA LEU A 94 0.00 -21.35 -6.58
C LEU A 94 0.51 -22.59 -5.86
N SER A 95 -0.27 -23.66 -5.91
CA SER A 95 0.14 -24.97 -5.42
C SER A 95 1.11 -25.65 -6.40
N ARG A 96 1.88 -26.63 -5.92
CA ARG A 96 2.74 -27.45 -6.77
C ARG A 96 1.99 -28.16 -7.92
N HIS A 97 0.72 -28.48 -7.73
CA HIS A 97 -0.11 -29.11 -8.76
C HIS A 97 -0.46 -28.14 -9.88
N GLU A 98 -0.79 -26.90 -9.52
CA GLU A 98 -1.05 -25.82 -10.49
C GLU A 98 0.22 -25.46 -11.27
N ILE A 99 1.38 -25.35 -10.59
CA ILE A 99 2.66 -25.10 -11.24
C ILE A 99 3.03 -26.24 -12.20
N ALA A 100 2.84 -27.51 -11.82
CA ALA A 100 3.07 -28.66 -12.69
C ALA A 100 2.18 -28.58 -13.94
N LYS A 101 0.92 -28.19 -13.77
CA LYS A 101 -0.01 -27.99 -14.90
C LYS A 101 0.45 -26.84 -15.81
N ILE A 102 0.82 -25.68 -15.24
CA ILE A 102 1.33 -24.52 -16.01
C ILE A 102 2.54 -24.95 -16.87
N PHE A 103 3.50 -25.67 -16.29
CA PHE A 103 4.66 -26.17 -17.05
C PHE A 103 4.25 -27.19 -18.10
N SER A 104 3.33 -28.09 -17.78
CA SER A 104 2.85 -29.11 -18.73
C SER A 104 2.21 -28.45 -19.96
N ASP A 105 1.33 -27.50 -19.74
CA ASP A 105 0.62 -26.76 -20.77
C ASP A 105 1.58 -25.90 -21.62
N SER A 106 2.56 -25.25 -20.97
CA SER A 106 3.52 -24.36 -21.64
C SER A 106 4.57 -25.09 -22.46
N PHE A 107 4.97 -26.30 -22.06
CA PHE A 107 6.09 -27.02 -22.68
C PHE A 107 5.69 -28.31 -23.38
N GLY A 108 4.41 -28.70 -23.41
CA GLY A 108 3.92 -29.87 -24.06
C GLY A 108 4.47 -31.18 -23.48
N LYS A 109 4.77 -31.22 -22.18
CA LYS A 109 5.31 -32.35 -21.42
C LYS A 109 4.50 -32.56 -20.15
N ASN A 110 4.39 -33.80 -19.71
CA ASN A 110 3.76 -34.09 -18.41
C ASN A 110 4.78 -33.92 -17.28
N PHE A 111 4.47 -33.07 -16.30
CA PHE A 111 5.29 -32.85 -15.12
C PHE A 111 4.61 -33.39 -13.87
N GLU A 112 5.35 -34.16 -13.09
CA GLU A 112 4.95 -34.55 -11.76
C GLU A 112 4.92 -33.32 -10.83
N PRO A 113 3.95 -33.23 -9.90
CA PRO A 113 3.86 -32.10 -8.95
C PRO A 113 4.87 -32.21 -7.80
N ASP A 114 6.13 -32.47 -8.15
CA ASP A 114 7.27 -32.54 -7.25
C ASP A 114 8.06 -31.24 -7.31
N PRO A 115 8.22 -30.50 -6.17
CA PRO A 115 8.93 -29.23 -6.15
C PRO A 115 10.38 -29.31 -6.64
N LEU A 116 11.08 -30.42 -6.44
CA LEU A 116 12.49 -30.58 -6.88
C LEU A 116 12.56 -30.71 -8.40
N ILE A 117 11.65 -31.48 -9.00
CA ILE A 117 11.56 -31.65 -10.46
C ILE A 117 11.22 -30.33 -11.12
N LEU A 118 10.20 -29.63 -10.61
CA LEU A 118 9.74 -28.36 -11.15
C LEU A 118 10.81 -27.27 -11.04
N THR A 119 11.48 -27.16 -9.89
CA THR A 119 12.58 -26.21 -9.66
C THR A 119 13.77 -26.50 -10.58
N LYS A 120 14.17 -27.76 -10.73
CA LYS A 120 15.27 -28.16 -11.60
C LYS A 120 14.97 -27.79 -13.06
N PHE A 121 13.77 -28.09 -13.54
CA PHE A 121 13.36 -27.75 -14.89
C PHE A 121 13.33 -26.22 -15.12
N GLY A 122 12.73 -25.46 -14.20
CA GLY A 122 12.70 -23.99 -14.27
C GLY A 122 14.11 -23.41 -14.32
N LYS A 123 15.02 -23.88 -13.45
CA LYS A 123 16.43 -23.50 -13.45
C LYS A 123 17.10 -23.75 -14.78
N GLU A 124 16.96 -24.94 -15.36
CA GLU A 124 17.59 -25.31 -16.63
C GLU A 124 17.08 -24.41 -17.78
N LYS A 125 15.77 -24.15 -17.80
CA LYS A 125 15.15 -23.28 -18.82
C LYS A 125 15.61 -21.84 -18.71
N ILE A 126 15.50 -21.25 -17.53
CA ILE A 126 15.91 -19.86 -17.28
C ILE A 126 17.38 -19.69 -17.61
N ARG A 127 18.25 -20.63 -17.18
CA ARG A 127 19.68 -20.57 -17.44
C ARG A 127 20.00 -20.59 -18.94
N GLY A 128 19.31 -21.43 -19.71
CA GLY A 128 19.46 -21.47 -21.17
C GLY A 128 19.11 -20.14 -21.87
N TYR A 129 18.15 -19.39 -21.35
CA TYR A 129 17.86 -18.04 -21.83
C TYR A 129 18.91 -17.03 -21.41
N ILE A 130 19.35 -17.08 -20.15
CA ILE A 130 20.41 -16.22 -19.64
C ILE A 130 21.69 -16.37 -20.48
N GLU A 131 22.08 -17.58 -20.84
CA GLU A 131 23.29 -17.84 -21.63
C GLU A 131 23.19 -17.28 -23.06
N LYS A 132 22.02 -17.24 -23.64
CA LYS A 132 21.76 -16.71 -24.99
C LYS A 132 21.63 -15.18 -25.04
N SER A 133 21.20 -14.58 -23.96
CA SER A 133 20.96 -13.14 -23.92
C SER A 133 22.27 -12.36 -23.74
N LYS A 134 22.39 -11.25 -24.46
CA LYS A 134 23.51 -10.30 -24.35
C LYS A 134 23.19 -9.09 -23.47
N ILE A 135 21.93 -8.88 -23.15
CA ILE A 135 21.45 -7.75 -22.36
C ILE A 135 20.73 -8.26 -21.12
N GLY A 136 21.15 -7.77 -19.97
CA GLY A 136 20.49 -8.02 -18.70
C GLY A 136 19.82 -6.76 -18.16
N ILE A 137 18.57 -6.91 -17.66
CA ILE A 137 17.81 -5.83 -17.05
C ILE A 137 17.55 -6.18 -15.58
N THR A 138 17.92 -5.28 -14.66
CA THR A 138 17.64 -5.45 -13.24
C THR A 138 16.91 -4.23 -12.66
N GLY A 139 16.31 -4.39 -11.48
CA GLY A 139 15.99 -3.28 -10.61
C GLY A 139 17.18 -2.92 -9.73
N ALA A 140 16.96 -1.97 -8.82
CA ALA A 140 17.82 -1.77 -7.65
C ALA A 140 16.95 -1.52 -6.42
N ASN A 141 17.36 -2.07 -5.27
CA ASN A 141 16.70 -1.84 -4.00
C ASN A 141 17.12 -0.50 -3.37
N ALA A 142 18.37 -0.09 -3.61
CA ALA A 142 18.89 1.21 -3.21
C ALA A 142 19.95 1.73 -4.19
N LEU A 143 20.07 3.05 -4.24
CA LEU A 143 21.14 3.79 -4.91
C LEU A 143 21.89 4.62 -3.88
N CYS A 144 23.21 4.44 -3.76
CA CYS A 144 24.05 5.16 -2.81
C CYS A 144 24.61 6.42 -3.46
N ALA A 145 24.17 7.60 -2.99
CA ALA A 145 24.51 8.87 -3.62
C ALA A 145 25.98 9.26 -3.44
N GLU A 146 26.56 8.95 -2.28
CA GLU A 146 27.95 9.27 -1.97
C GLU A 146 28.93 8.42 -2.78
N GLU A 147 28.68 7.11 -2.89
CA GLU A 147 29.56 6.17 -3.58
C GLU A 147 29.27 6.04 -5.07
N GLY A 148 28.06 6.41 -5.53
CA GLY A 148 27.62 6.17 -6.90
C GLY A 148 27.50 4.67 -7.19
N ALA A 149 26.83 3.92 -6.31
CA ALA A 149 26.69 2.47 -6.38
C ALA A 149 25.22 2.04 -6.24
N ALA A 150 24.83 1.01 -7.00
CA ALA A 150 23.53 0.39 -6.90
C ALA A 150 23.58 -0.87 -6.04
N VAL A 151 22.63 -1.01 -5.10
CA VAL A 151 22.50 -2.17 -4.20
C VAL A 151 21.29 -2.99 -4.60
N ILE A 152 21.49 -4.29 -4.80
CA ILE A 152 20.47 -5.24 -5.26
C ILE A 152 20.40 -6.44 -4.32
N ILE A 153 19.22 -6.78 -3.84
CA ILE A 153 18.95 -7.98 -3.02
C ILE A 153 18.76 -9.18 -3.94
N ASN A 154 19.44 -10.29 -3.62
CA ASN A 154 19.40 -11.50 -4.40
C ASN A 154 19.41 -12.76 -3.53
N ASN A 155 18.45 -13.65 -3.68
CA ASN A 155 18.38 -14.94 -2.98
C ASN A 155 18.68 -16.15 -3.87
N GLU A 156 18.32 -16.08 -5.15
CA GLU A 156 18.39 -17.21 -6.10
C GLU A 156 19.72 -17.26 -6.86
N GLY A 157 20.53 -16.20 -6.83
CA GLY A 157 21.75 -16.09 -7.64
C GLY A 157 21.49 -15.74 -9.11
N ASN A 158 20.25 -15.54 -9.52
CA ASN A 158 19.88 -15.17 -10.89
C ASN A 158 20.37 -13.77 -11.27
N ILE A 159 20.35 -12.81 -10.34
CA ILE A 159 20.76 -11.42 -10.60
C ILE A 159 22.24 -11.35 -10.95
N ASN A 160 23.10 -12.13 -10.29
CA ASN A 160 24.52 -12.22 -10.64
C ASN A 160 24.72 -12.60 -12.12
N LEU A 161 23.90 -13.54 -12.60
CA LEU A 161 23.97 -13.99 -13.99
C LEU A 161 23.42 -12.95 -14.96
N VAL A 162 22.35 -12.24 -14.57
CA VAL A 162 21.71 -11.20 -15.40
C VAL A 162 22.64 -9.98 -15.55
N GLN A 163 23.22 -9.49 -14.47
CA GLN A 163 24.10 -8.31 -14.52
C GLN A 163 25.42 -8.55 -15.26
N MET A 164 25.84 -9.80 -15.40
CA MET A 164 27.06 -10.19 -16.11
C MET A 164 26.85 -10.46 -17.61
N ARG A 165 25.76 -9.95 -18.21
CA ARG A 165 25.57 -10.09 -19.68
C ARG A 165 26.59 -9.23 -20.43
N GLU A 166 27.16 -9.84 -21.46
CA GLU A 166 28.32 -9.34 -22.20
C GLU A 166 28.16 -7.91 -22.72
N LYS A 167 27.01 -7.59 -23.29
CA LYS A 167 26.82 -6.32 -23.99
C LYS A 167 26.43 -5.18 -23.04
N LYS A 168 25.32 -5.34 -22.34
CA LYS A 168 24.77 -4.29 -21.47
C LYS A 168 24.11 -4.82 -20.21
N HIS A 169 24.26 -4.08 -19.13
CA HIS A 169 23.44 -4.19 -17.93
C HIS A 169 22.62 -2.89 -17.78
N ILE A 170 21.30 -3.00 -17.83
CA ILE A 170 20.39 -1.88 -17.67
C ILE A 170 19.73 -1.98 -16.28
N ILE A 171 20.02 -1.05 -15.40
CA ILE A 171 19.43 -0.95 -14.06
C ILE A 171 18.25 0.02 -14.15
N VAL A 172 17.03 -0.47 -13.88
CA VAL A 172 15.79 0.34 -13.91
C VAL A 172 15.27 0.49 -12.50
N THR A 173 15.32 1.69 -11.94
CA THR A 173 14.87 1.97 -10.59
C THR A 173 14.27 3.37 -10.49
N SER A 174 13.67 3.68 -9.35
CA SER A 174 12.97 4.96 -9.16
C SER A 174 13.72 5.89 -8.21
N ILE A 175 13.46 7.18 -8.33
CA ILE A 175 14.15 8.25 -7.56
C ILE A 175 13.93 8.15 -6.05
N ASP A 176 12.89 7.47 -5.58
CA ASP A 176 12.62 7.22 -4.16
C ASP A 176 13.57 6.18 -3.53
N LYS A 177 14.42 5.52 -4.34
CA LYS A 177 15.41 4.54 -3.88
C LYS A 177 16.81 5.12 -3.65
N ILE A 178 16.95 6.44 -3.65
CA ILE A 178 18.23 7.10 -3.41
C ILE A 178 18.45 7.27 -1.90
N TYR A 179 19.55 6.68 -1.41
CA TYR A 179 20.04 6.75 -0.03
C TYR A 179 21.31 7.58 0.02
N PRO A 180 21.64 8.22 1.16
CA PRO A 180 22.85 9.03 1.28
C PRO A 180 24.12 8.23 0.96
N ASN A 181 24.26 7.02 1.52
CA ASN A 181 25.47 6.19 1.43
C ASN A 181 25.13 4.67 1.52
N ILE A 182 26.16 3.84 1.41
CA ILE A 182 26.05 2.38 1.50
C ILE A 182 25.53 1.91 2.87
N GLU A 183 25.92 2.54 3.96
CA GLU A 183 25.50 2.13 5.31
C GLU A 183 23.98 2.20 5.45
N GLU A 184 23.37 3.30 5.06
CA GLU A 184 21.92 3.48 5.06
C GLU A 184 21.21 2.50 4.11
N ALA A 185 21.82 2.24 2.96
CA ALA A 185 21.29 1.26 2.00
C ALA A 185 21.31 -0.17 2.57
N ILE A 186 22.39 -0.56 3.26
CA ILE A 186 22.49 -1.89 3.90
C ILE A 186 21.53 -2.01 5.07
N ASN A 187 21.31 -0.96 5.85
CA ASN A 187 20.32 -0.95 6.92
C ASN A 187 18.91 -1.18 6.36
N MET A 188 18.55 -0.53 5.24
CA MET A 188 17.29 -0.79 4.53
C MET A 188 17.20 -2.24 4.04
N VAL A 189 18.27 -2.80 3.47
CA VAL A 189 18.31 -4.21 3.01
C VAL A 189 18.03 -5.18 4.14
N LYS A 190 18.67 -5.01 5.30
CA LYS A 190 18.42 -5.84 6.49
C LYS A 190 16.97 -5.75 6.95
N LEU A 191 16.45 -4.53 7.04
CA LEU A 191 15.07 -4.27 7.43
C LEU A 191 14.08 -4.93 6.45
N CYS A 192 14.29 -4.75 5.15
CA CYS A 192 13.48 -5.36 4.10
C CYS A 192 13.50 -6.89 4.20
N THR A 193 14.68 -7.50 4.34
CA THR A 193 14.83 -8.95 4.41
C THR A 193 14.12 -9.52 5.64
N TYR A 194 14.32 -8.90 6.80
CA TYR A 194 13.70 -9.35 8.05
C TYR A 194 12.17 -9.34 7.97
N TYR A 195 11.59 -8.23 7.52
CA TYR A 195 10.13 -8.11 7.43
C TYR A 195 9.50 -8.88 6.26
N ALA A 196 10.29 -9.21 5.23
CA ALA A 196 9.81 -10.01 4.10
C ALA A 196 9.87 -11.51 4.34
N THR A 197 10.87 -12.00 5.10
CA THR A 197 11.17 -13.44 5.19
C THR A 197 11.47 -13.94 6.59
N GLY A 198 11.59 -13.07 7.59
CA GLY A 198 12.05 -13.40 8.94
C GLY A 198 13.56 -13.68 9.04
N ALA A 199 14.29 -13.64 7.93
CA ALA A 199 15.74 -13.87 7.92
C ALA A 199 16.52 -12.60 8.32
N PRO A 200 17.64 -12.71 9.06
CA PRO A 200 18.43 -11.56 9.46
C PRO A 200 19.15 -10.87 8.30
N ILE A 201 19.42 -11.61 7.22
CA ILE A 201 20.09 -11.12 6.02
C ILE A 201 19.68 -11.99 4.81
N THR A 202 19.74 -11.41 3.62
CA THR A 202 19.54 -12.10 2.33
C THR A 202 20.76 -12.98 1.97
N SER A 203 20.61 -13.92 1.01
CA SER A 203 21.69 -14.79 0.56
C SER A 203 22.83 -14.01 -0.10
N TYR A 204 22.49 -13.00 -0.90
CA TYR A 204 23.46 -12.15 -1.59
C TYR A 204 23.05 -10.69 -1.54
N ILE A 205 24.00 -9.79 -1.39
CA ILE A 205 23.86 -8.36 -1.58
C ILE A 205 24.84 -7.94 -2.65
N GLU A 206 24.33 -7.57 -3.81
CA GLU A 206 25.13 -7.11 -4.93
C GLU A 206 25.31 -5.59 -4.85
N ILE A 207 26.55 -5.13 -4.89
CA ILE A 207 26.88 -3.71 -4.95
C ILE A 207 27.62 -3.45 -6.26
N THR A 208 26.96 -2.76 -7.18
CA THR A 208 27.50 -2.46 -8.51
C THR A 208 27.88 -0.98 -8.60
N SER A 209 29.17 -0.72 -8.86
CA SER A 209 29.75 0.62 -9.02
C SER A 209 30.41 0.77 -10.40
N GLY A 210 29.65 0.54 -11.46
CA GLY A 210 30.08 0.67 -12.85
C GLY A 210 30.37 -0.63 -13.56
N VAL A 211 31.06 -0.56 -14.69
CA VAL A 211 31.45 -1.69 -15.53
C VAL A 211 32.55 -2.54 -14.87
N SER A 212 32.62 -3.82 -15.23
CA SER A 212 33.74 -4.68 -14.79
C SER A 212 35.08 -4.17 -15.36
N LYS A 213 36.16 -4.31 -14.60
CA LYS A 213 37.46 -3.74 -14.95
C LYS A 213 38.56 -4.71 -14.59
N THR A 214 39.65 -4.70 -15.37
CA THR A 214 40.97 -5.31 -14.98
C THR A 214 42.08 -4.38 -15.35
N ALA A 215 43.19 -4.45 -14.62
CA ALA A 215 44.43 -3.74 -14.90
C ALA A 215 45.65 -4.68 -14.94
N ASP A 216 45.43 -5.99 -15.11
CA ASP A 216 46.47 -7.03 -14.99
C ASP A 216 47.42 -7.07 -16.19
N ILE A 217 47.05 -6.39 -17.30
CA ILE A 217 47.89 -6.31 -18.49
C ILE A 217 48.49 -4.90 -18.54
N GLU A 218 49.82 -4.81 -18.34
CA GLU A 218 50.61 -3.58 -18.41
C GLU A 218 50.11 -2.43 -17.54
N LYS A 219 49.33 -2.73 -16.47
CA LYS A 219 48.64 -1.74 -15.62
C LYS A 219 47.72 -0.80 -16.37
N MET A 220 47.26 -1.19 -17.55
CA MET A 220 46.27 -0.46 -18.32
C MET A 220 44.85 -0.94 -17.95
N LEU A 221 43.94 0.00 -17.77
CA LEU A 221 42.57 -0.30 -17.34
C LEU A 221 41.71 -0.73 -18.56
N PHE A 222 41.31 -1.99 -18.57
CA PHE A 222 40.39 -2.55 -19.55
C PHE A 222 38.99 -2.76 -18.93
N LYS A 223 37.95 -2.41 -19.66
CA LYS A 223 36.54 -2.58 -19.26
C LYS A 223 35.94 -3.82 -19.88
N GLY A 224 34.91 -4.41 -19.22
CA GLY A 224 34.13 -5.52 -19.76
C GLY A 224 34.79 -6.89 -19.68
N MET A 225 35.79 -7.11 -18.77
CA MET A 225 36.51 -8.37 -18.70
C MET A 225 35.62 -9.61 -18.48
N GLN A 226 34.73 -9.58 -17.48
CA GLN A 226 33.83 -10.69 -17.14
C GLN A 226 32.36 -10.28 -17.15
N GLY A 227 32.09 -8.99 -17.24
CA GLY A 227 30.72 -8.42 -17.18
C GLY A 227 30.47 -7.52 -18.38
N PRO A 228 29.44 -6.68 -18.29
CA PRO A 228 28.97 -5.85 -19.39
C PRO A 228 30.01 -4.81 -19.81
N ASN A 229 30.00 -4.52 -21.11
CA ASN A 229 30.79 -3.42 -21.68
C ASN A 229 30.23 -2.06 -21.27
N GLU A 230 28.93 -2.00 -20.97
CA GLU A 230 28.22 -0.79 -20.58
C GLU A 230 27.20 -1.08 -19.46
N VAL A 231 27.13 -0.18 -18.48
CA VAL A 231 26.12 -0.20 -17.43
C VAL A 231 25.29 1.09 -17.54
N ILE A 232 24.00 0.94 -17.67
CA ILE A 232 23.05 2.04 -17.83
C ILE A 232 22.16 2.09 -16.59
N LEU A 233 21.98 3.29 -16.01
CA LEU A 233 21.05 3.54 -14.92
C LEU A 233 19.87 4.37 -15.44
N VAL A 234 18.68 3.80 -15.43
CA VAL A 234 17.42 4.49 -15.74
C VAL A 234 16.73 4.86 -14.44
N LEU A 235 16.68 6.16 -14.15
CA LEU A 235 16.04 6.75 -12.98
C LEU A 235 14.64 7.21 -13.35
N VAL A 236 13.63 6.58 -12.76
CA VAL A 236 12.22 6.83 -13.09
C VAL A 236 11.58 7.71 -12.02
N ASP A 237 11.04 8.87 -12.41
CA ASP A 237 10.20 9.71 -11.56
C ASP A 237 8.75 9.20 -11.57
N ASN A 238 8.11 9.27 -12.70
CA ASN A 238 6.74 8.79 -12.93
C ASN A 238 5.76 9.23 -11.82
N GLY A 239 5.68 10.56 -11.58
CA GLY A 239 4.75 11.17 -10.62
C GLY A 239 5.23 11.25 -9.17
N ARG A 240 6.43 10.74 -8.84
CA ARG A 240 6.98 10.79 -7.46
C ARG A 240 7.29 12.20 -7.00
N THR A 241 7.85 13.03 -7.88
CA THR A 241 8.12 14.45 -7.57
C THR A 241 6.82 15.19 -7.28
N GLU A 242 5.75 14.94 -8.03
CA GLU A 242 4.42 15.49 -7.77
C GLU A 242 3.86 15.03 -6.43
N ALA A 243 3.90 13.72 -6.15
CA ALA A 243 3.46 13.16 -4.88
C ALA A 243 4.20 13.78 -3.68
N PHE A 244 5.49 13.99 -3.80
CA PHE A 244 6.31 14.63 -2.77
C PHE A 244 5.89 16.08 -2.55
N ALA A 245 5.66 16.85 -3.62
CA ALA A 245 5.22 18.23 -3.55
C ALA A 245 3.84 18.37 -2.89
N LYS A 246 2.94 17.41 -3.12
CA LYS A 246 1.60 17.34 -2.52
C LYS A 246 1.58 16.77 -1.10
N GLY A 247 2.73 16.40 -0.52
CA GLY A 247 2.84 15.89 0.86
C GLY A 247 2.49 14.40 1.02
N TYR A 248 2.67 13.59 -0.05
CA TYR A 248 2.48 12.14 -0.05
C TYR A 248 3.80 11.36 -0.08
N LYS A 249 4.91 11.98 0.30
CA LYS A 249 6.26 11.41 0.20
C LYS A 249 6.42 10.05 0.89
N ASN A 250 5.82 9.87 2.09
CA ASN A 250 5.98 8.63 2.85
C ASN A 250 5.38 7.42 2.12
N LEU A 251 4.41 7.63 1.21
CA LEU A 251 3.85 6.57 0.38
C LEU A 251 4.93 5.87 -0.46
N PHE A 252 6.00 6.59 -0.80
CA PHE A 252 7.13 6.12 -1.61
C PHE A 252 8.33 5.67 -0.78
N TYR A 253 8.31 5.76 0.54
CA TYR A 253 9.35 5.18 1.41
C TYR A 253 9.22 3.65 1.56
N CYS A 254 8.23 3.05 0.90
CA CYS A 254 8.00 1.62 0.93
C CYS A 254 9.22 0.83 0.45
N ILE A 255 9.71 -0.06 1.33
CA ILE A 255 10.83 -0.96 1.05
C ILE A 255 10.43 -2.25 0.33
N GLY A 256 9.13 -2.47 0.09
CA GLY A 256 8.63 -3.62 -0.67
C GLY A 256 8.63 -4.96 0.09
N CYS A 257 8.66 -4.96 1.42
CA CYS A 257 8.72 -6.19 2.22
C CYS A 257 7.44 -7.05 2.19
N GLY A 258 6.27 -6.45 1.91
CA GLY A 258 4.99 -7.17 1.85
C GLY A 258 4.33 -7.45 3.20
N ASN A 259 4.97 -7.11 4.34
CA ASN A 259 4.47 -7.46 5.67
C ASN A 259 3.04 -6.93 5.95
N CYS A 260 2.74 -5.72 5.46
CA CYS A 260 1.40 -5.12 5.60
C CYS A 260 0.26 -5.93 4.95
N LEU A 261 0.56 -6.83 4.02
CA LEU A 261 -0.45 -7.69 3.36
C LEU A 261 -0.93 -8.78 4.30
N LEU A 262 -0.08 -9.24 5.22
CA LEU A 262 -0.38 -10.31 6.17
C LEU A 262 -1.42 -9.89 7.22
N ASP A 263 -1.50 -8.59 7.54
CA ASP A 263 -2.44 -8.05 8.52
C ASP A 263 -3.63 -7.31 7.89
N CYS A 264 -3.67 -7.24 6.55
CA CYS A 264 -4.71 -6.49 5.86
C CYS A 264 -5.99 -7.32 5.69
N PRO A 265 -7.12 -6.98 6.37
CA PRO A 265 -8.36 -7.74 6.24
C PRO A 265 -8.93 -7.67 4.82
N VAL A 266 -8.68 -6.61 4.09
CA VAL A 266 -9.13 -6.46 2.69
C VAL A 266 -8.32 -7.39 1.78
N TYR A 267 -6.99 -7.41 1.93
CA TYR A 267 -6.13 -8.25 1.10
C TYR A 267 -6.43 -9.75 1.28
N HIS A 268 -6.79 -10.18 2.48
CA HIS A 268 -7.20 -11.56 2.75
C HIS A 268 -8.49 -11.99 2.03
N VAL A 269 -9.33 -11.03 1.64
CA VAL A 269 -10.59 -11.32 0.93
C VAL A 269 -10.45 -11.19 -0.58
N VAL A 270 -9.83 -10.11 -1.05
CA VAL A 270 -9.76 -9.79 -2.49
C VAL A 270 -8.42 -10.12 -3.14
N GLY A 271 -7.39 -10.44 -2.34
CA GLY A 271 -6.09 -10.87 -2.84
C GLY A 271 -5.38 -9.83 -3.70
N ASN A 272 -4.78 -10.29 -4.78
CA ASN A 272 -3.95 -9.49 -5.69
C ASN A 272 -4.74 -8.55 -6.64
N GLU A 273 -6.06 -8.54 -6.53
CA GLU A 273 -6.90 -7.50 -7.16
C GLU A 273 -6.84 -6.16 -6.39
N TYR A 274 -6.30 -6.17 -5.16
CA TYR A 274 -6.10 -4.98 -4.36
C TYR A 274 -4.67 -4.49 -4.43
N GLY A 275 -4.47 -3.41 -5.17
CA GLY A 275 -3.16 -2.82 -5.42
C GLY A 275 -2.89 -2.56 -6.90
N TYR A 276 -1.72 -2.01 -7.23
CA TYR A 276 -1.35 -1.60 -8.58
C TYR A 276 -0.11 -2.36 -9.05
N LYS A 277 -0.27 -3.21 -10.04
CA LYS A 277 0.83 -3.99 -10.65
C LYS A 277 1.65 -4.75 -9.60
N GLY A 278 2.95 -4.45 -9.45
CA GLY A 278 3.81 -5.04 -8.41
C GLY A 278 3.65 -4.44 -7.01
N TYR A 279 2.87 -3.37 -6.85
CA TYR A 279 2.61 -2.70 -5.59
C TYR A 279 1.25 -3.13 -5.04
N LEU A 280 1.24 -4.11 -4.15
CA LEU A 280 0.03 -4.75 -3.65
C LEU A 280 -0.53 -4.04 -2.41
N GLY A 281 -1.82 -4.30 -2.12
CA GLY A 281 -2.54 -3.79 -0.97
C GLY A 281 -2.84 -2.29 -1.05
N GLY A 282 -3.30 -1.72 0.07
CA GLY A 282 -3.75 -0.32 0.15
C GLY A 282 -2.71 0.70 -0.26
N ARG A 283 -1.44 0.45 0.06
CA ARG A 283 -0.33 1.33 -0.37
C ARG A 283 -0.22 1.37 -1.90
N GLY A 284 -0.34 0.22 -2.57
CA GLY A 284 -0.31 0.15 -4.03
C GLY A 284 -1.48 0.88 -4.67
N ALA A 285 -2.68 0.69 -4.14
CA ALA A 285 -3.88 1.39 -4.58
C ALA A 285 -3.75 2.92 -4.40
N SER A 286 -3.20 3.38 -3.26
CA SER A 286 -2.96 4.80 -3.02
C SER A 286 -1.88 5.38 -3.95
N ALA A 287 -0.79 4.64 -4.18
CA ALA A 287 0.31 5.09 -5.02
C ALA A 287 -0.08 5.21 -6.51
N SER A 288 -1.01 4.38 -6.99
CA SER A 288 -1.45 4.39 -8.38
C SER A 288 -2.08 5.72 -8.81
N PHE A 289 -2.58 6.52 -7.87
CA PHE A 289 -3.04 7.88 -8.10
C PHE A 289 -1.98 8.75 -8.78
N PHE A 290 -0.72 8.61 -8.36
CA PHE A 290 0.41 9.37 -8.89
C PHE A 290 1.15 8.64 -9.99
N LEU A 291 1.28 7.30 -9.87
CA LEU A 291 2.02 6.47 -10.82
C LEU A 291 1.27 6.24 -12.13
N GLU A 292 -0.03 6.46 -12.13
CA GLU A 292 -0.88 6.33 -13.33
C GLU A 292 -1.80 7.55 -13.45
N ASN A 293 -2.91 7.57 -12.69
CA ASN A 293 -3.89 8.65 -12.65
C ASN A 293 -4.93 8.40 -11.52
N PRO A 294 -5.82 9.36 -11.23
CA PRO A 294 -6.89 9.21 -10.23
C PRO A 294 -7.84 8.04 -10.51
N GLU A 295 -8.19 7.79 -11.78
CA GLU A 295 -9.07 6.70 -12.19
C GLU A 295 -8.46 5.34 -11.85
N ALA A 296 -7.16 5.17 -12.08
CA ALA A 296 -6.43 3.96 -11.72
C ALA A 296 -6.49 3.69 -10.21
N ALA A 297 -6.47 4.72 -9.37
CA ALA A 297 -6.61 4.52 -7.92
C ALA A 297 -7.98 3.95 -7.55
N LEU A 298 -9.04 4.35 -8.24
CA LEU A 298 -10.38 3.76 -8.08
C LEU A 298 -10.40 2.29 -8.49
N GLU A 299 -9.87 1.97 -9.67
CA GLU A 299 -9.83 0.62 -10.24
C GLU A 299 -8.98 -0.32 -9.38
N ASN A 300 -7.89 0.17 -8.80
CA ASN A 300 -6.99 -0.61 -7.96
C ASN A 300 -7.43 -0.70 -6.48
N GLY A 301 -8.64 -0.24 -6.16
CA GLY A 301 -9.29 -0.48 -4.88
C GLY A 301 -9.01 0.54 -3.78
N LEU A 302 -8.74 1.82 -4.09
CA LEU A 302 -8.56 2.87 -3.09
C LEU A 302 -9.71 2.89 -2.06
N PHE A 303 -10.95 2.65 -2.50
CA PHE A 303 -12.13 2.59 -1.63
C PHE A 303 -12.34 1.23 -0.94
N PHE A 304 -11.54 0.23 -1.21
CA PHE A 304 -11.56 -1.03 -0.44
C PHE A 304 -10.93 -0.86 0.94
N CYS A 305 -9.97 0.07 1.09
CA CYS A 305 -9.33 0.33 2.38
C CYS A 305 -10.37 0.65 3.46
N THR A 306 -10.41 -0.17 4.52
CA THR A 306 -11.31 0.02 5.67
C THR A 306 -10.77 1.02 6.69
N THR A 307 -9.61 1.62 6.45
CA THR A 307 -8.93 2.57 7.35
C THR A 307 -8.66 2.03 8.77
N CYS A 308 -8.46 0.70 8.89
CA CYS A 308 -8.23 0.04 10.18
C CYS A 308 -6.83 0.26 10.78
N ASN A 309 -5.88 0.80 10.03
CA ASN A 309 -4.47 1.06 10.42
C ASN A 309 -3.60 -0.18 10.70
N ASN A 310 -4.08 -1.42 10.57
CA ASN A 310 -3.25 -2.61 10.80
C ASN A 310 -1.95 -2.58 10.00
N CYS A 311 -2.02 -2.14 8.73
CA CYS A 311 -0.85 -2.02 7.86
C CYS A 311 0.18 -0.97 8.35
N GLU A 312 -0.23 0.03 9.11
CA GLU A 312 0.65 1.02 9.72
C GLU A 312 1.39 0.43 10.93
N VAL A 313 0.66 -0.28 11.79
CA VAL A 313 1.25 -0.98 12.96
C VAL A 313 2.31 -2.00 12.54
N SER A 314 2.08 -2.68 11.41
CA SER A 314 3.02 -3.69 10.88
C SER A 314 4.14 -3.09 10.02
N CYS A 315 4.10 -1.79 9.71
CA CYS A 315 5.02 -1.18 8.75
C CYS A 315 6.33 -0.76 9.43
N PRO A 316 7.49 -1.31 8.99
CA PRO A 316 8.79 -0.95 9.57
C PRO A 316 9.27 0.48 9.21
N VAL A 317 8.55 1.17 8.34
CA VAL A 317 8.87 2.54 7.87
C VAL A 317 7.70 3.50 8.02
N ASP A 318 6.74 3.18 8.88
CA ASP A 318 5.64 4.03 9.33
C ASP A 318 4.84 4.70 8.20
N ILE A 319 4.38 3.90 7.23
CA ILE A 319 3.52 4.42 6.17
C ILE A 319 2.07 4.48 6.67
N GLY A 320 1.58 5.68 6.97
CA GLY A 320 0.19 5.94 7.35
C GLY A 320 -0.78 5.82 6.19
N ASN A 321 -0.94 4.61 5.63
CA ASN A 321 -1.72 4.42 4.41
C ASN A 321 -3.21 4.76 4.57
N ALA A 322 -3.79 4.58 5.75
CA ALA A 322 -5.20 4.90 5.98
C ALA A 322 -5.46 6.41 5.82
N ASP A 323 -4.60 7.25 6.36
CA ASP A 323 -4.69 8.70 6.23
C ASP A 323 -4.48 9.14 4.78
N TYR A 324 -3.53 8.54 4.07
CA TYR A 324 -3.34 8.79 2.65
C TYR A 324 -4.54 8.35 1.81
N SER A 325 -5.13 7.21 2.10
CA SER A 325 -6.34 6.74 1.41
C SER A 325 -7.50 7.73 1.58
N GLU A 326 -7.71 8.27 2.78
CA GLU A 326 -8.76 9.27 3.04
C GLU A 326 -8.50 10.60 2.33
N ARG A 327 -7.25 11.07 2.33
CA ARG A 327 -6.86 12.29 1.61
C ARG A 327 -7.04 12.13 0.10
N LEU A 328 -6.65 11.00 -0.48
CA LEU A 328 -6.80 10.72 -1.91
C LEU A 328 -8.27 10.55 -2.30
N ARG A 329 -9.12 9.99 -1.43
CA ARG A 329 -10.57 9.95 -1.66
C ARG A 329 -11.17 11.36 -1.73
N GLU A 330 -10.65 12.31 -0.96
CA GLU A 330 -11.04 13.72 -1.07
C GLU A 330 -10.65 14.32 -2.42
N GLU A 331 -9.40 14.10 -2.88
CA GLU A 331 -8.93 14.54 -4.21
C GLU A 331 -9.81 13.96 -5.34
N ILE A 332 -10.12 12.67 -5.27
CA ILE A 332 -11.00 11.97 -6.23
C ILE A 332 -12.40 12.55 -6.20
N SER A 333 -12.96 12.80 -5.01
CA SER A 333 -14.29 13.39 -4.86
C SER A 333 -14.35 14.81 -5.44
N LEU A 334 -13.31 15.62 -5.21
CA LEU A 334 -13.19 16.97 -5.76
C LEU A 334 -13.04 16.97 -7.29
N ALA A 335 -12.41 15.93 -7.85
CA ALA A 335 -12.32 15.72 -9.30
C ALA A 335 -13.62 15.20 -9.94
N GLY A 336 -14.69 14.97 -9.15
CA GLY A 336 -15.96 14.46 -9.66
C GLY A 336 -15.99 12.96 -9.94
N LEU A 337 -14.97 12.22 -9.54
CA LEU A 337 -14.79 10.78 -9.76
C LEU A 337 -15.39 9.93 -8.61
N SER A 338 -16.58 10.27 -8.14
CA SER A 338 -17.23 9.56 -7.03
C SER A 338 -18.18 8.47 -7.50
N PHE A 339 -18.33 7.39 -6.70
CA PHE A 339 -19.32 6.36 -6.98
C PHE A 339 -20.76 6.91 -6.81
N PRO A 340 -21.73 6.51 -7.65
CA PRO A 340 -23.13 6.96 -7.53
C PRO A 340 -23.73 6.74 -6.14
N ALA A 341 -23.42 5.62 -5.49
CA ALA A 341 -23.89 5.32 -4.13
C ALA A 341 -23.33 6.30 -3.08
N HIS A 342 -22.08 6.74 -3.25
CA HIS A 342 -21.47 7.76 -2.37
C HIS A 342 -22.15 9.11 -2.54
N ASN A 343 -22.43 9.51 -3.79
CA ASN A 343 -23.13 10.75 -4.10
C ASN A 343 -24.54 10.75 -3.50
N GLN A 344 -25.28 9.63 -3.59
CA GLN A 344 -26.60 9.51 -2.98
C GLN A 344 -26.57 9.70 -1.46
N VAL A 345 -25.59 9.10 -0.78
CA VAL A 345 -25.40 9.28 0.68
C VAL A 345 -25.13 10.74 1.02
N LEU A 346 -24.30 11.42 0.23
CA LEU A 346 -23.98 12.84 0.44
C LEU A 346 -25.20 13.75 0.22
N GLU A 347 -25.97 13.51 -0.82
CA GLU A 347 -27.23 14.24 -1.06
C GLU A 347 -28.20 14.02 0.09
N ASN A 348 -28.38 12.80 0.57
CA ASN A 348 -29.19 12.53 1.74
C ASN A 348 -28.73 13.33 2.97
N ILE A 349 -27.41 13.36 3.23
CA ILE A 349 -26.86 14.14 4.36
C ILE A 349 -27.10 15.63 4.18
N LYS A 350 -26.97 16.18 2.97
CA LYS A 350 -27.25 17.59 2.71
C LYS A 350 -28.73 17.93 2.97
N MET A 351 -29.65 17.09 2.47
CA MET A 351 -31.07 17.34 2.53
C MET A 351 -31.67 17.07 3.91
N THR A 352 -31.27 15.97 4.56
CA THR A 352 -31.96 15.47 5.78
C THR A 352 -31.03 15.37 7.00
N LYS A 353 -29.77 15.76 6.86
CA LYS A 353 -28.77 15.66 7.93
C LYS A 353 -28.47 14.22 8.39
N ASN A 354 -28.86 13.22 7.60
CA ASN A 354 -28.54 11.81 7.84
C ASN A 354 -28.28 11.04 6.53
N PRO A 355 -27.51 9.96 6.56
CA PRO A 355 -27.10 9.23 5.35
C PRO A 355 -28.25 8.44 4.67
N PHE A 356 -29.35 8.22 5.37
CA PHE A 356 -30.48 7.40 4.89
C PHE A 356 -31.58 8.20 4.19
N GLY A 357 -31.54 9.54 4.26
CA GLY A 357 -32.58 10.40 3.75
C GLY A 357 -33.87 10.34 4.58
N ASP A 358 -33.83 9.80 5.79
CA ASP A 358 -34.99 9.62 6.66
C ASP A 358 -35.43 10.96 7.30
N THR A 359 -36.70 11.30 7.23
CA THR A 359 -37.27 12.54 7.79
C THR A 359 -38.11 12.30 9.06
N SER A 360 -38.05 11.12 9.65
CA SER A 360 -38.77 10.77 10.87
C SER A 360 -38.38 11.71 12.02
N LYS A 361 -39.41 12.11 12.80
CA LYS A 361 -39.17 12.95 13.99
C LYS A 361 -38.36 12.21 15.03
N LYS A 362 -37.37 12.88 15.58
CA LYS A 362 -36.50 12.37 16.64
C LYS A 362 -37.13 12.68 18.00
N GLN A 363 -37.01 11.74 18.93
CA GLN A 363 -37.31 12.00 20.33
C GLN A 363 -36.22 12.93 20.88
N ILE A 364 -36.66 14.02 21.55
CA ILE A 364 -35.81 14.97 22.25
C ILE A 364 -36.12 14.89 23.74
N LYS A 365 -35.12 14.95 24.60
CA LYS A 365 -35.24 14.93 26.06
C LYS A 365 -34.22 15.85 26.67
N GLU A 366 -34.59 16.65 27.62
CA GLU A 366 -33.67 17.46 28.42
C GLU A 366 -33.01 16.62 29.49
N GLY A 367 -31.74 16.95 29.78
CA GLY A 367 -30.88 16.36 30.79
C GLY A 367 -29.52 17.04 30.80
N ASN A 368 -28.76 16.94 31.87
CA ASN A 368 -27.54 17.71 32.07
C ASN A 368 -26.34 16.91 32.60
N GLU A 369 -26.50 15.59 32.84
CA GLU A 369 -25.39 14.75 33.32
C GLU A 369 -24.66 14.09 32.15
N VAL A 370 -25.44 13.52 31.20
CA VAL A 370 -24.93 12.78 30.03
C VAL A 370 -25.70 13.15 28.81
N VAL A 371 -25.04 13.37 27.69
CA VAL A 371 -25.69 13.35 26.35
C VAL A 371 -25.59 11.95 25.78
N TYR A 372 -26.73 11.36 25.43
CA TYR A 372 -26.73 10.13 24.64
C TYR A 372 -26.87 10.47 23.16
N TYR A 373 -25.72 10.41 22.43
CA TYR A 373 -25.66 10.55 20.99
C TYR A 373 -25.93 9.20 20.33
N ARG A 374 -27.15 8.99 19.84
CA ARG A 374 -27.63 7.69 19.31
C ARG A 374 -26.91 7.32 18.01
N GLY A 375 -26.71 8.30 17.13
CA GLY A 375 -26.20 8.11 15.78
C GLY A 375 -27.24 7.57 14.81
N CYS A 376 -26.95 7.66 13.51
CA CYS A 376 -27.92 7.36 12.44
C CYS A 376 -28.40 5.90 12.43
N MET A 377 -27.55 4.94 12.78
CA MET A 377 -27.94 3.52 12.82
C MET A 377 -29.00 3.25 13.90
N ALA A 378 -28.72 3.66 15.14
CA ALA A 378 -29.64 3.46 16.26
C ALA A 378 -30.91 4.33 16.17
N LEU A 379 -30.86 5.45 15.43
CA LEU A 379 -32.05 6.27 15.19
C LEU A 379 -33.00 5.69 14.14
N TYR A 380 -32.47 5.20 13.04
CA TYR A 380 -33.26 4.95 11.84
C TYR A 380 -33.32 3.48 11.40
N ARG A 381 -32.37 2.64 11.83
CA ARG A 381 -32.28 1.23 11.41
C ARG A 381 -32.40 0.26 12.58
N GLU A 382 -31.55 0.38 13.57
CA GLU A 382 -31.45 -0.53 14.72
C GLU A 382 -31.98 0.15 15.99
N LYS A 383 -33.26 0.53 16.01
CA LYS A 383 -33.90 1.30 17.09
C LYS A 383 -33.80 0.62 18.45
N ASN A 384 -33.78 -0.71 18.48
CA ASN A 384 -33.60 -1.52 19.69
C ASN A 384 -32.29 -1.19 20.45
N ILE A 385 -31.25 -0.72 19.76
CA ILE A 385 -30.00 -0.27 20.38
C ILE A 385 -30.25 1.00 21.21
N ALA A 386 -30.94 1.99 20.60
CA ALA A 386 -31.29 3.24 21.30
C ALA A 386 -32.20 2.96 22.49
N ASP A 387 -33.29 2.18 22.27
CA ASP A 387 -34.25 1.85 23.31
C ASP A 387 -33.61 1.11 24.50
N SER A 388 -32.73 0.16 24.23
CA SER A 388 -32.05 -0.60 25.27
C SER A 388 -31.07 0.29 26.07
N THR A 389 -30.36 1.19 25.40
CA THR A 389 -29.46 2.15 26.04
C THR A 389 -30.25 3.11 26.91
N ILE A 390 -31.37 3.65 26.42
CA ILE A 390 -32.27 4.53 27.17
C ILE A 390 -32.80 3.82 28.43
N LYS A 391 -33.30 2.59 28.33
CA LYS A 391 -33.77 1.78 29.46
C LYS A 391 -32.69 1.59 30.52
N LEU A 392 -31.45 1.41 30.15
CA LEU A 392 -30.34 1.28 31.08
C LEU A 392 -30.02 2.61 31.78
N LEU A 393 -30.06 3.74 31.08
CA LEU A 393 -29.87 5.07 31.67
C LEU A 393 -30.99 5.39 32.65
N GLU A 394 -32.24 5.08 32.31
CA GLU A 394 -33.38 5.23 33.22
C GLU A 394 -33.26 4.37 34.48
N LYS A 395 -32.85 3.11 34.33
CA LYS A 395 -32.63 2.21 35.43
C LYS A 395 -31.52 2.69 36.37
N LEU A 396 -30.55 3.42 35.88
CA LEU A 396 -29.45 4.02 36.63
C LEU A 396 -29.84 5.38 37.24
N ASN A 397 -31.06 5.90 36.97
CA ASN A 397 -31.51 7.23 37.35
C ASN A 397 -30.59 8.35 36.85
N VAL A 398 -29.97 8.20 35.69
CA VAL A 398 -29.07 9.19 35.09
C VAL A 398 -29.89 10.28 34.41
N SER A 399 -29.54 11.54 34.67
CA SER A 399 -30.11 12.70 33.94
C SER A 399 -29.50 12.81 32.54
N TYR A 400 -30.09 12.13 31.56
CA TYR A 400 -29.60 12.11 30.21
C TYR A 400 -30.37 13.02 29.27
N ALA A 401 -29.65 13.65 28.34
CA ALA A 401 -30.23 14.41 27.24
C ALA A 401 -30.25 13.58 25.94
N LEU A 402 -31.35 13.72 25.18
CA LEU A 402 -31.46 13.31 23.78
C LEU A 402 -31.56 14.59 22.95
N ILE A 403 -30.53 14.92 22.24
CA ILE A 403 -30.48 16.11 21.39
C ILE A 403 -31.08 15.81 20.00
N ASP A 404 -31.35 16.83 19.22
CA ASP A 404 -31.63 16.68 17.78
C ASP A 404 -30.34 16.53 17.00
N GLU A 405 -29.64 15.43 17.23
CA GLU A 405 -28.35 15.16 16.59
C GLU A 405 -28.44 15.08 15.07
N VAL A 406 -27.43 15.58 14.39
CA VAL A 406 -27.22 15.33 12.96
C VAL A 406 -26.19 14.21 12.76
N CYS A 407 -26.03 13.69 11.56
CA CYS A 407 -25.02 12.67 11.28
C CYS A 407 -23.63 13.10 11.78
N CYS A 408 -22.87 12.17 12.36
CA CYS A 408 -21.50 12.45 12.77
C CYS A 408 -20.53 12.73 11.59
N GLY A 409 -20.96 12.47 10.36
CA GLY A 409 -20.14 12.69 9.17
C GLY A 409 -19.10 11.60 8.89
N SER A 410 -18.97 10.56 9.71
CA SER A 410 -17.99 9.50 9.50
C SER A 410 -18.08 8.90 8.10
N VAL A 411 -19.26 8.57 7.59
CA VAL A 411 -19.43 8.05 6.23
C VAL A 411 -19.03 9.08 5.17
N ALA A 412 -19.33 10.36 5.36
CA ALA A 412 -18.92 11.42 4.43
C ALA A 412 -17.42 11.59 4.39
N LEU A 413 -16.74 11.48 5.54
CA LEU A 413 -15.28 11.52 5.62
C LEU A 413 -14.65 10.35 4.85
N ARG A 414 -15.15 9.13 5.07
CA ARG A 414 -14.63 7.90 4.39
C ARG A 414 -14.91 7.90 2.88
N THR A 415 -15.83 8.73 2.40
CA THR A 415 -16.11 8.92 0.97
C THR A 415 -15.49 10.19 0.39
N GLY A 416 -14.59 10.86 1.14
CA GLY A 416 -13.80 11.99 0.64
C GLY A 416 -14.51 13.36 0.70
N ASN A 417 -15.41 13.59 1.66
CA ASN A 417 -16.18 14.83 1.75
C ASN A 417 -15.98 15.57 3.08
N LYS A 418 -14.79 16.04 3.34
CA LYS A 418 -14.43 16.74 4.59
C LYS A 418 -15.20 18.03 4.85
N LYS A 419 -15.60 18.77 3.81
CA LYS A 419 -16.29 20.03 3.98
C LYS A 419 -17.60 19.88 4.77
N ILE A 420 -18.45 18.93 4.37
CA ILE A 420 -19.73 18.69 5.06
C ILE A 420 -19.51 18.18 6.49
N VAL A 421 -18.42 17.45 6.76
CA VAL A 421 -18.10 16.94 8.09
C VAL A 421 -17.84 18.07 9.08
N LYS A 422 -17.15 19.14 8.68
CA LYS A 422 -16.93 20.33 9.52
C LYS A 422 -18.22 21.02 9.91
N GLU A 423 -19.17 21.12 8.98
CA GLU A 423 -20.48 21.74 9.23
C GLU A 423 -21.30 20.90 10.21
N LEU A 424 -21.33 19.57 10.02
CA LEU A 424 -22.03 18.63 10.91
C LEU A 424 -21.41 18.60 12.31
N ALA A 425 -20.07 18.63 12.39
CA ALA A 425 -19.35 18.69 13.64
C ALA A 425 -19.75 19.92 14.46
N LYS A 426 -19.69 21.11 13.86
CA LYS A 426 -20.07 22.37 14.50
C LYS A 426 -21.51 22.32 15.03
N GLU A 427 -22.47 21.86 14.21
CA GLU A 427 -23.88 21.76 14.57
C GLU A 427 -24.10 20.81 15.76
N ASN A 428 -23.49 19.63 15.76
CA ASN A 428 -23.56 18.68 16.86
C ASN A 428 -22.99 19.26 18.17
N PHE A 429 -21.84 19.94 18.07
CA PHE A 429 -21.19 20.53 19.25
C PHE A 429 -22.00 21.63 19.89
N GLU A 430 -22.57 22.52 19.10
CA GLU A 430 -23.46 23.58 19.61
C GLU A 430 -24.66 22.99 20.37
N LYS A 431 -25.22 21.88 19.87
CA LYS A 431 -26.33 21.18 20.53
C LYS A 431 -25.89 20.49 21.83
N ILE A 432 -24.73 19.85 21.84
CA ILE A 432 -24.16 19.22 23.05
C ILE A 432 -23.87 20.26 24.11
N LYS A 433 -23.19 21.35 23.76
CA LYS A 433 -22.84 22.42 24.71
C LYS A 433 -24.08 23.04 25.40
N LYS A 434 -25.18 23.17 24.70
CA LYS A 434 -26.44 23.69 25.26
C LYS A 434 -27.01 22.86 26.40
N THR A 435 -26.69 21.56 26.48
CA THR A 435 -27.18 20.70 27.57
C THR A 435 -26.42 20.89 28.89
N GLY A 436 -25.22 21.45 28.86
CA GLY A 436 -24.33 21.57 30.03
C GLY A 436 -23.69 20.26 30.49
N ALA A 437 -24.00 19.14 29.84
CA ALA A 437 -23.42 17.84 30.18
C ALA A 437 -21.93 17.80 29.85
N LYS A 438 -21.17 17.03 30.65
CA LYS A 438 -19.73 16.85 30.47
C LYS A 438 -19.34 15.52 29.82
N THR A 439 -20.26 14.56 29.79
CA THR A 439 -20.05 13.24 29.21
C THR A 439 -20.97 13.03 28.04
N VAL A 440 -20.44 12.55 26.93
CA VAL A 440 -21.20 12.14 25.73
C VAL A 440 -21.01 10.66 25.51
N ILE A 441 -22.09 9.89 25.45
CA ILE A 441 -22.04 8.45 25.19
C ILE A 441 -22.56 8.13 23.80
N PHE A 442 -21.92 7.18 23.14
CA PHE A 442 -22.18 6.78 21.75
C PHE A 442 -22.52 5.28 21.69
N SER A 443 -23.50 4.91 20.87
CA SER A 443 -23.78 3.51 20.54
C SER A 443 -23.04 3.01 19.30
N CYS A 444 -22.28 3.87 18.64
CA CYS A 444 -21.58 3.56 17.39
C CYS A 444 -20.10 3.95 17.50
N ALA A 445 -19.20 2.98 17.23
CA ALA A 445 -17.75 3.20 17.25
C ALA A 445 -17.33 4.27 16.23
N GLY A 446 -17.92 4.28 15.02
CA GLY A 446 -17.64 5.29 14.00
C GLY A 446 -18.04 6.71 14.44
N CYS A 447 -19.15 6.86 15.20
CA CYS A 447 -19.52 8.15 15.77
C CYS A 447 -18.52 8.56 16.85
N LEU A 448 -18.14 7.65 17.75
CA LEU A 448 -17.15 7.92 18.79
C LEU A 448 -15.81 8.36 18.18
N ARG A 449 -15.31 7.60 17.19
CA ARG A 449 -14.08 7.96 16.46
C ARG A 449 -14.17 9.35 15.83
N ALA A 450 -15.31 9.68 15.17
CA ALA A 450 -15.48 10.97 14.54
C ALA A 450 -15.31 12.11 15.55
N PHE A 451 -15.88 11.97 16.75
CA PHE A 451 -15.76 12.97 17.81
C PHE A 451 -14.38 13.01 18.48
N MET A 452 -13.72 11.86 18.63
CA MET A 452 -12.42 11.79 19.30
C MET A 452 -11.24 12.16 18.40
N LYS A 453 -11.33 11.86 17.10
CA LYS A 453 -10.17 11.85 16.19
C LYS A 453 -10.36 12.71 14.94
N ASP A 454 -11.56 12.65 14.35
CA ASP A 454 -11.77 13.16 12.98
C ASP A 454 -12.27 14.63 12.97
N TYR A 455 -12.85 15.10 14.07
CA TYR A 455 -13.32 16.47 14.14
C TYR A 455 -12.14 17.41 14.41
N PRO A 456 -11.87 18.39 13.54
CA PRO A 456 -10.87 19.40 13.81
C PRO A 456 -11.34 20.32 14.95
N ASP A 457 -10.42 20.87 15.70
CA ASP A 457 -10.65 21.92 16.71
C ASP A 457 -11.42 21.47 17.97
N LEU A 458 -11.51 20.16 18.26
CA LEU A 458 -12.20 19.65 19.45
C LEU A 458 -11.30 19.21 20.60
N ASN A 459 -10.00 19.27 20.41
CA ASN A 459 -9.04 18.86 21.44
C ASN A 459 -9.07 19.76 22.70
N ASP A 460 -9.81 20.87 22.67
CA ASP A 460 -9.93 21.84 23.76
C ASP A 460 -11.27 21.76 24.52
N THR A 461 -12.01 20.66 24.38
CA THR A 461 -13.25 20.50 25.13
C THR A 461 -13.05 19.69 26.40
N ASN A 462 -13.57 20.18 27.54
CA ASN A 462 -13.68 19.42 28.80
C ASN A 462 -14.78 18.32 28.71
N LEU A 463 -15.03 17.76 27.52
CA LEU A 463 -16.03 16.72 27.30
C LEU A 463 -15.35 15.34 27.30
N GLU A 464 -15.93 14.43 28.06
CA GLU A 464 -15.59 13.02 28.03
C GLU A 464 -16.41 12.30 26.97
N PHE A 465 -15.76 11.56 26.08
CA PHE A 465 -16.39 10.76 25.03
C PHE A 465 -16.24 9.27 25.32
N LEU A 466 -17.36 8.55 25.45
CA LEU A 466 -17.35 7.13 25.79
C LEU A 466 -18.26 6.35 24.85
N HIS A 467 -17.86 5.13 24.49
CA HIS A 467 -18.83 4.19 23.94
C HIS A 467 -19.80 3.74 25.05
N SER A 468 -21.05 3.45 24.72
CA SER A 468 -22.05 3.02 25.69
C SER A 468 -21.61 1.81 26.52
N SER A 469 -20.87 0.87 25.92
CA SER A 469 -20.30 -0.27 26.63
C SER A 469 -19.25 0.15 27.69
N GLN A 470 -18.43 1.17 27.40
CA GLN A 470 -17.45 1.70 28.35
C GLN A 470 -18.13 2.39 29.52
N TYR A 471 -19.15 3.21 29.22
CA TYR A 471 -19.93 3.89 30.26
C TYR A 471 -20.61 2.89 31.17
N PHE A 472 -21.31 1.89 30.64
CA PHE A 472 -21.99 0.89 31.48
C PHE A 472 -21.01 0.00 32.22
N LEU A 473 -19.84 -0.31 31.68
CA LEU A 473 -18.78 -1.02 32.41
C LEU A 473 -18.29 -0.23 33.62
N GLN A 474 -18.16 1.11 33.51
CA GLN A 474 -17.85 1.96 34.64
C GLN A 474 -18.94 1.84 35.73
N LYS A 475 -20.23 1.90 35.36
CA LYS A 475 -21.37 1.78 36.29
C LYS A 475 -21.46 0.39 36.93
N ILE A 476 -21.02 -0.65 36.25
CA ILE A 476 -20.89 -1.99 36.85
C ILE A 476 -19.76 -2.00 37.91
N LYS A 477 -18.60 -1.45 37.58
CA LYS A 477 -17.45 -1.34 38.52
C LYS A 477 -17.77 -0.50 39.73
N GLU A 478 -18.61 0.53 39.57
CA GLU A 478 -19.11 1.38 40.68
C GLU A 478 -20.19 0.67 41.52
N GLY A 479 -20.62 -0.55 41.15
CA GLY A 479 -21.67 -1.30 41.84
C GLY A 479 -23.10 -0.77 41.59
N LYS A 480 -23.26 0.26 40.73
CA LYS A 480 -24.55 0.87 40.44
C LYS A 480 -25.40 0.05 39.45
N LEU A 481 -24.76 -0.75 38.59
CA LEU A 481 -25.42 -1.66 37.66
C LEU A 481 -25.03 -3.10 38.01
N LYS A 482 -26.00 -3.89 38.45
CA LYS A 482 -25.81 -5.32 38.73
C LYS A 482 -26.19 -6.14 37.49
N LEU A 483 -25.31 -7.05 37.09
CA LEU A 483 -25.57 -8.02 36.05
C LEU A 483 -26.36 -9.20 36.62
N LYS A 484 -27.24 -9.76 35.84
CA LYS A 484 -27.85 -11.07 36.13
C LYS A 484 -26.87 -12.16 35.66
N ASP A 485 -27.03 -13.39 36.17
CA ASP A 485 -26.29 -14.54 35.65
C ASP A 485 -26.43 -14.66 34.15
N GLY A 486 -25.31 -14.72 33.45
CA GLY A 486 -25.26 -14.73 32.02
C GLY A 486 -25.68 -16.08 31.41
N ARG A 487 -26.13 -16.07 30.18
CA ARG A 487 -26.32 -17.32 29.41
C ARG A 487 -24.94 -17.93 29.12
N LYS A 488 -24.80 -19.26 29.26
CA LYS A 488 -23.60 -19.98 28.81
C LYS A 488 -23.59 -20.04 27.28
N LEU A 489 -22.98 -19.04 26.65
CA LEU A 489 -22.86 -18.93 25.20
C LEU A 489 -21.38 -19.04 24.79
N LYS A 490 -21.11 -19.70 23.67
CA LYS A 490 -19.85 -19.53 22.97
C LYS A 490 -19.93 -18.22 22.20
N VAL A 491 -19.00 -17.31 22.45
CA VAL A 491 -18.97 -16.00 21.79
C VAL A 491 -17.60 -15.79 21.16
N THR A 492 -17.56 -14.98 20.09
CA THR A 492 -16.35 -14.40 19.53
C THR A 492 -16.50 -12.89 19.49
N PHE A 493 -15.39 -12.21 19.50
CA PHE A 493 -15.35 -10.75 19.38
C PHE A 493 -14.82 -10.38 18.00
N HIS A 494 -15.48 -9.44 17.34
CA HIS A 494 -15.02 -8.83 16.09
C HIS A 494 -14.57 -7.40 16.39
N ASP A 495 -13.29 -7.13 16.23
CA ASP A 495 -12.76 -5.78 16.31
C ASP A 495 -13.29 -4.94 15.13
N PRO A 496 -13.92 -3.79 15.39
CA PRO A 496 -14.36 -2.92 14.30
C PRO A 496 -13.16 -2.30 13.60
N CYS A 497 -13.25 -2.16 12.27
CA CYS A 497 -12.18 -1.58 11.45
C CYS A 497 -11.92 -0.09 11.75
N HIS A 498 -12.88 0.62 12.34
CA HIS A 498 -12.79 2.05 12.67
C HIS A 498 -13.81 2.47 13.75
#